data_527be0eb9cf197fd2ef1eef32a0ee36c
#
_entry.id   527be0eb9cf197fd2ef1eef32a0ee36c
#
_cell.length_a   1.000
_cell.length_b   1.000
_cell.length_c   1.000
_cell.angle_alpha   90.00
_cell.angle_beta   90.00
_cell.angle_gamma   90.00
#
_symmetry.space_group_name_H-M   'P 1'
#
loop_
_entity.id
_entity.type
_entity.pdbx_description
1 polymer ?
#
loop_
_entity_poly.entity_id
_entity_poly.type
_entity_poly.pdbx_seq_one_letter_code
_entity_poly.pdbx_strand_id
1 'polypeptide(L)'
;MFRTLKQPGAWVITLAAAGILMVTMGARQSLGLFVSPLDSSTGLGVVAISLAMAVGQFAWGAIQPLAGAVADRYGPGRVLFGGLLLLALGSAMTPFMDSTSGLIVSLGLFSAIGSGAGSFSVLIGASSQRLPLAARAAASGVINAGGSFGQFVFAPLLQALIQLFGWMAAMWSLAAITLAATPLVRVLAKPLAPPPPQAVADVGLWHSVQAAVGDRSYQLLNLGFFSCGFHIAFLVTHLPGEVALCGLPSAVASWALAIIGLANVFGSLYAGSCVARYRSKYVLFWMYASRALMIVFYLLAPKTDLTFYVFAAGLGFTWLATVPPTAAIVGKLFGVRYLGTLFGMTLLAHQIGGFFGAYLGGLALTRFGDYGWMWYADIALAAAAALVNLPIREAALPHAAG
;
A
#
# COMPACT_ATOMS: atom_id res chain seq x y z
N MET A 1 -13.24 17.59 11.28
CA MET A 1 -13.11 16.40 10.45
C MET A 1 -14.33 15.47 10.60
N PHE A 2 -14.70 14.99 11.78
CA PHE A 2 -15.77 13.98 11.93
C PHE A 2 -17.22 14.51 11.87
N ARG A 3 -17.44 15.84 11.96
CA ARG A 3 -18.79 16.42 11.84
C ARG A 3 -19.45 16.17 10.47
N THR A 4 -18.66 16.07 9.40
CA THR A 4 -19.13 15.84 8.03
C THR A 4 -19.60 14.40 7.78
N LEU A 5 -19.17 13.44 8.59
CA LEU A 5 -19.60 12.04 8.52
C LEU A 5 -20.91 11.76 9.28
N LYS A 6 -21.51 12.77 9.95
CA LYS A 6 -22.76 12.58 10.72
C LYS A 6 -24.00 12.35 9.85
N GLN A 7 -23.89 12.43 8.54
CA GLN A 7 -25.00 12.13 7.63
C GLN A 7 -25.37 10.64 7.71
N PRO A 8 -26.68 10.31 7.63
CA PRO A 8 -27.14 8.93 7.69
C PRO A 8 -26.45 8.05 6.62
N GLY A 9 -25.91 6.92 7.03
CA GLY A 9 -25.23 5.97 6.14
C GLY A 9 -23.76 6.29 5.78
N ALA A 10 -23.26 7.50 5.99
CA ALA A 10 -21.88 7.86 5.64
C ALA A 10 -20.85 7.03 6.44
N TRP A 11 -21.09 6.83 7.72
CA TRP A 11 -20.24 5.98 8.57
C TRP A 11 -20.27 4.52 8.14
N VAL A 12 -21.43 3.98 7.77
CA VAL A 12 -21.56 2.59 7.35
C VAL A 12 -20.73 2.32 6.10
N ILE A 13 -20.81 3.21 5.10
CA ILE A 13 -20.01 3.13 3.86
C ILE A 13 -18.53 3.23 4.20
N THR A 14 -18.14 4.21 5.01
CA THR A 14 -16.75 4.47 5.37
C THR A 14 -16.14 3.31 6.16
N LEU A 15 -16.86 2.79 7.16
CA LEU A 15 -16.37 1.66 7.99
C LEU A 15 -16.35 0.34 7.20
N ALA A 16 -17.30 0.11 6.31
CA ALA A 16 -17.26 -1.07 5.43
C ALA A 16 -16.04 -1.04 4.51
N ALA A 17 -15.76 0.11 3.89
CA ALA A 17 -14.57 0.29 3.06
C ALA A 17 -13.27 0.18 3.89
N ALA A 18 -13.23 0.77 5.09
CA ALA A 18 -12.11 0.66 6.01
C ALA A 18 -11.87 -0.78 6.46
N GLY A 19 -12.94 -1.55 6.73
CA GLY A 19 -12.86 -2.96 7.12
C GLY A 19 -12.33 -3.85 5.98
N ILE A 20 -12.74 -3.63 4.73
CA ILE A 20 -12.19 -4.34 3.58
C ILE A 20 -10.70 -4.01 3.41
N LEU A 21 -10.35 -2.72 3.49
CA LEU A 21 -8.95 -2.30 3.38
C LEU A 21 -8.10 -2.82 4.55
N MET A 22 -8.66 -2.90 5.76
CA MET A 22 -8.00 -3.50 6.93
C MET A 22 -7.56 -4.93 6.64
N VAL A 23 -8.44 -5.75 6.07
CA VAL A 23 -8.12 -7.14 5.76
C VAL A 23 -7.11 -7.24 4.61
N THR A 24 -7.33 -6.54 3.51
CA THR A 24 -6.47 -6.63 2.31
C THR A 24 -5.07 -6.09 2.57
N MET A 25 -4.95 -4.97 3.28
CA MET A 25 -3.65 -4.38 3.63
C MET A 25 -2.98 -5.10 4.79
N GLY A 26 -3.74 -5.53 5.79
CA GLY A 26 -3.23 -6.34 6.89
C GLY A 26 -2.60 -7.63 6.40
N ALA A 27 -3.29 -8.36 5.52
CA ALA A 27 -2.77 -9.55 4.86
C ALA A 27 -1.45 -9.26 4.14
N ARG A 28 -1.48 -8.26 3.25
CA ARG A 28 -0.33 -7.92 2.40
C ARG A 28 0.88 -7.45 3.18
N GLN A 29 0.70 -6.58 4.17
CA GLN A 29 1.80 -5.98 4.95
C GLN A 29 2.43 -6.95 5.96
N SER A 30 1.84 -8.14 6.15
CA SER A 30 2.35 -9.17 7.06
C SER A 30 3.02 -10.35 6.33
N LEU A 31 3.08 -10.34 4.98
CA LEU A 31 3.61 -11.46 4.20
C LEU A 31 5.08 -11.77 4.49
N GLY A 32 5.88 -10.78 4.90
CA GLY A 32 7.29 -11.00 5.29
C GLY A 32 7.47 -11.98 6.44
N LEU A 33 6.47 -12.13 7.32
CA LEU A 33 6.50 -13.11 8.42
C LEU A 33 6.52 -14.57 7.93
N PHE A 34 6.10 -14.81 6.69
CA PHE A 34 6.05 -16.14 6.09
C PHE A 34 7.32 -16.54 5.33
N VAL A 35 8.27 -15.61 5.09
CA VAL A 35 9.48 -15.89 4.30
C VAL A 35 10.29 -17.04 4.92
N SER A 36 10.65 -16.91 6.19
CA SER A 36 11.45 -17.93 6.89
C SER A 36 10.70 -19.27 7.06
N PRO A 37 9.42 -19.30 7.50
CA PRO A 37 8.66 -20.56 7.56
C PRO A 37 8.50 -21.25 6.20
N LEU A 38 8.27 -20.49 5.12
CA LEU A 38 8.20 -21.03 3.76
C LEU A 38 9.53 -21.62 3.33
N ASP A 39 10.63 -20.90 3.55
CA ASP A 39 11.98 -21.38 3.20
C ASP A 39 12.31 -22.65 3.94
N SER A 40 12.11 -22.69 5.24
CA SER A 40 12.40 -23.86 6.09
C SER A 40 11.56 -25.09 5.71
N SER A 41 10.33 -24.90 5.24
CA SER A 41 9.42 -26.02 4.91
C SER A 41 9.52 -26.50 3.48
N THR A 42 9.83 -25.61 2.53
CA THR A 42 9.86 -25.93 1.09
C THR A 42 11.27 -26.12 0.56
N GLY A 43 12.28 -25.52 1.22
CA GLY A 43 13.66 -25.52 0.75
C GLY A 43 13.90 -24.74 -0.55
N LEU A 44 12.96 -23.89 -0.95
CA LEU A 44 13.03 -23.14 -2.23
C LEU A 44 14.10 -22.04 -2.23
N GLY A 45 14.50 -21.60 -1.06
CA GLY A 45 15.44 -20.50 -0.89
C GLY A 45 14.77 -19.11 -0.89
N VAL A 46 15.35 -18.20 -0.11
CA VAL A 46 14.83 -16.84 0.08
C VAL A 46 14.68 -16.08 -1.24
N VAL A 47 15.55 -16.30 -2.23
CA VAL A 47 15.48 -15.61 -3.53
C VAL A 47 14.20 -15.98 -4.28
N ALA A 48 13.83 -17.27 -4.32
CA ALA A 48 12.63 -17.73 -5.00
C ALA A 48 11.35 -17.20 -4.34
N ILE A 49 11.31 -17.19 -3.00
CA ILE A 49 10.19 -16.63 -2.22
C ILE A 49 10.11 -15.12 -2.42
N SER A 50 11.25 -14.42 -2.38
CA SER A 50 11.34 -12.98 -2.62
C SER A 50 10.90 -12.60 -4.05
N LEU A 51 11.19 -13.44 -5.04
CA LEU A 51 10.71 -13.27 -6.41
C LEU A 51 9.18 -13.37 -6.48
N ALA A 52 8.58 -14.36 -5.82
CA ALA A 52 7.12 -14.49 -5.78
C ALA A 52 6.46 -13.26 -5.12
N MET A 53 7.04 -12.75 -4.04
CA MET A 53 6.59 -11.51 -3.37
C MET A 53 6.80 -10.27 -4.25
N ALA A 54 7.92 -10.19 -4.99
CA ALA A 54 8.20 -9.10 -5.92
C ALA A 54 7.20 -9.05 -7.08
N VAL A 55 6.88 -10.22 -7.67
CA VAL A 55 5.80 -10.35 -8.65
C VAL A 55 4.47 -9.87 -8.06
N GLY A 56 4.21 -10.21 -6.79
CA GLY A 56 3.04 -9.74 -6.05
C GLY A 56 2.99 -8.21 -5.89
N GLN A 57 4.12 -7.56 -5.63
CA GLN A 57 4.17 -6.10 -5.57
C GLN A 57 3.76 -5.49 -6.92
N PHE A 58 4.32 -5.98 -8.02
CA PHE A 58 3.98 -5.51 -9.35
C PHE A 58 2.51 -5.78 -9.71
N ALA A 59 2.02 -7.01 -9.52
CA ALA A 59 0.65 -7.41 -9.82
C ALA A 59 -0.38 -6.60 -9.03
N TRP A 60 -0.10 -6.32 -7.75
CA TRP A 60 -0.95 -5.46 -6.92
C TRP A 60 -1.07 -4.03 -7.47
N GLY A 61 0.03 -3.48 -7.98
CA GLY A 61 0.02 -2.16 -8.63
C GLY A 61 -0.69 -2.17 -9.97
N ALA A 62 -0.39 -3.16 -10.80
CA ALA A 62 -0.91 -3.28 -12.16
C ALA A 62 -2.44 -3.49 -12.21
N ILE A 63 -2.99 -4.21 -11.23
CA ILE A 63 -4.44 -4.46 -11.19
C ILE A 63 -5.25 -3.22 -10.80
N GLN A 64 -4.70 -2.25 -10.07
CA GLN A 64 -5.47 -1.15 -9.50
C GLN A 64 -6.12 -0.23 -10.55
N PRO A 65 -5.44 0.26 -11.60
CA PRO A 65 -6.09 1.03 -12.64
C PRO A 65 -7.15 0.22 -13.38
N LEU A 66 -6.92 -1.08 -13.60
CA LEU A 66 -7.87 -1.98 -14.27
C LEU A 66 -9.10 -2.24 -13.38
N ALA A 67 -8.88 -2.57 -12.11
CA ALA A 67 -9.95 -2.79 -11.13
C ALA A 67 -10.80 -1.53 -10.94
N GLY A 68 -10.16 -0.35 -10.91
CA GLY A 68 -10.83 0.95 -10.88
C GLY A 68 -11.74 1.15 -12.09
N ALA A 69 -11.22 0.95 -13.30
CA ALA A 69 -12.00 1.10 -14.53
C ALA A 69 -13.18 0.13 -14.61
N VAL A 70 -12.98 -1.13 -14.18
CA VAL A 70 -14.06 -2.13 -14.11
C VAL A 70 -15.08 -1.76 -13.04
N ALA A 71 -14.64 -1.26 -11.88
CA ALA A 71 -15.52 -0.81 -10.81
C ALA A 71 -16.37 0.41 -11.23
N ASP A 72 -15.79 1.35 -11.96
CA ASP A 72 -16.49 2.54 -12.46
C ASP A 72 -17.54 2.18 -13.51
N ARG A 73 -17.28 1.18 -14.35
CA ARG A 73 -18.20 0.75 -15.43
C ARG A 73 -19.28 -0.23 -14.97
N TYR A 74 -18.92 -1.20 -14.13
CA TYR A 74 -19.77 -2.34 -13.76
C TYR A 74 -20.15 -2.38 -12.29
N GLY A 75 -19.71 -1.39 -11.51
CA GLY A 75 -19.94 -1.27 -10.08
C GLY A 75 -18.86 -1.96 -9.23
N PRO A 76 -18.53 -1.37 -8.07
CA PRO A 76 -17.44 -1.84 -7.21
C PRO A 76 -17.73 -3.21 -6.56
N GLY A 77 -18.99 -3.60 -6.38
CA GLY A 77 -19.36 -4.82 -5.67
C GLY A 77 -18.76 -6.08 -6.28
N ARG A 78 -18.79 -6.20 -7.62
CA ARG A 78 -18.24 -7.38 -8.33
C ARG A 78 -16.73 -7.44 -8.19
N VAL A 79 -16.07 -6.29 -8.31
CA VAL A 79 -14.61 -6.19 -8.22
C VAL A 79 -14.13 -6.51 -6.80
N LEU A 80 -14.77 -5.92 -5.79
CA LEU A 80 -14.43 -6.17 -4.39
C LEU A 80 -14.68 -7.61 -3.97
N PHE A 81 -15.81 -8.19 -4.37
CA PHE A 81 -16.15 -9.58 -4.07
C PHE A 81 -15.16 -10.55 -4.73
N GLY A 82 -14.92 -10.40 -6.05
CA GLY A 82 -13.95 -11.19 -6.79
C GLY A 82 -12.54 -11.04 -6.24
N GLY A 83 -12.14 -9.81 -5.83
CA GLY A 83 -10.87 -9.53 -5.19
C GLY A 83 -10.68 -10.26 -3.86
N LEU A 84 -11.68 -10.22 -2.97
CA LEU A 84 -11.62 -10.97 -1.71
C LEU A 84 -11.59 -12.49 -1.94
N LEU A 85 -12.34 -13.00 -2.92
CA LEU A 85 -12.27 -14.43 -3.28
C LEU A 85 -10.89 -14.82 -3.79
N LEU A 86 -10.27 -14.02 -4.66
CA LEU A 86 -8.92 -14.29 -5.17
C LEU A 86 -7.88 -14.23 -4.06
N LEU A 87 -7.98 -13.27 -3.15
CA LEU A 87 -7.09 -13.18 -1.98
C LEU A 87 -7.22 -14.41 -1.08
N ALA A 88 -8.46 -14.82 -0.78
CA ALA A 88 -8.73 -16.01 0.01
C ALA A 88 -8.22 -17.28 -0.68
N LEU A 89 -8.45 -17.42 -1.98
CA LEU A 89 -7.99 -18.56 -2.79
C LEU A 89 -6.46 -18.63 -2.82
N GLY A 90 -5.78 -17.50 -3.10
CA GLY A 90 -4.31 -17.43 -3.09
C GLY A 90 -3.72 -17.81 -1.73
N SER A 91 -4.30 -17.30 -0.64
CA SER A 91 -3.88 -17.66 0.72
C SER A 91 -4.11 -19.13 1.03
N ALA A 92 -5.28 -19.69 0.64
CA ALA A 92 -5.62 -21.09 0.89
C ALA A 92 -4.78 -22.08 0.05
N MET A 93 -4.37 -21.69 -1.16
CA MET A 93 -3.54 -22.50 -2.05
C MET A 93 -2.07 -22.52 -1.66
N THR A 94 -1.56 -21.45 -1.06
CA THR A 94 -0.13 -21.29 -0.73
C THR A 94 0.46 -22.49 0.03
N PRO A 95 -0.23 -23.09 1.03
CA PRO A 95 0.28 -24.28 1.74
C PRO A 95 0.53 -25.52 0.88
N PHE A 96 -0.02 -25.56 -0.32
CA PHE A 96 0.17 -26.69 -1.25
C PHE A 96 1.23 -26.44 -2.32
N MET A 97 1.90 -25.25 -2.26
CA MET A 97 2.88 -24.85 -3.26
C MET A 97 4.30 -25.21 -2.78
N ASP A 98 4.92 -26.12 -3.51
CA ASP A 98 6.28 -26.60 -3.29
C ASP A 98 7.27 -26.14 -4.37
N SER A 99 6.84 -25.24 -5.26
CA SER A 99 7.65 -24.72 -6.37
C SER A 99 7.58 -23.19 -6.44
N THR A 100 8.64 -22.58 -6.99
CA THR A 100 8.67 -21.12 -7.24
C THR A 100 7.51 -20.65 -8.08
N SER A 101 7.16 -21.39 -9.14
CA SER A 101 6.00 -21.07 -9.99
C SER A 101 4.68 -21.16 -9.23
N GLY A 102 4.52 -22.15 -8.37
CA GLY A 102 3.36 -22.28 -7.50
C GLY A 102 3.20 -21.11 -6.54
N LEU A 103 4.30 -20.66 -5.91
CA LEU A 103 4.28 -19.47 -5.06
C LEU A 103 4.01 -18.18 -5.84
N ILE A 104 4.55 -18.06 -7.06
CA ILE A 104 4.23 -16.92 -7.94
C ILE A 104 2.73 -16.89 -8.25
N VAL A 105 2.11 -18.02 -8.55
CA VAL A 105 0.67 -18.09 -8.84
C VAL A 105 -0.15 -17.77 -7.59
N SER A 106 0.13 -18.41 -6.45
CA SER A 106 -0.69 -18.27 -5.24
C SER A 106 -0.49 -16.92 -4.54
N LEU A 107 0.75 -16.56 -4.20
CA LEU A 107 1.08 -15.30 -3.52
C LEU A 107 1.25 -14.13 -4.50
N GLY A 108 2.03 -14.37 -5.56
CA GLY A 108 2.42 -13.33 -6.52
C GLY A 108 1.26 -12.84 -7.39
N LEU A 109 0.33 -13.72 -7.79
CA LEU A 109 -0.79 -13.34 -8.64
C LEU A 109 -2.13 -13.34 -7.87
N PHE A 110 -2.61 -14.48 -7.37
CA PHE A 110 -3.96 -14.54 -6.79
C PHE A 110 -4.10 -13.67 -5.55
N SER A 111 -3.20 -13.79 -4.57
CA SER A 111 -3.27 -12.97 -3.36
C SER A 111 -3.05 -11.49 -3.67
N ALA A 112 -2.09 -11.17 -4.56
CA ALA A 112 -1.76 -9.79 -4.89
C ALA A 112 -2.86 -9.11 -5.72
N ILE A 113 -3.36 -9.74 -6.78
CA ILE A 113 -4.47 -9.23 -7.59
C ILE A 113 -5.72 -9.07 -6.72
N GLY A 114 -6.00 -10.07 -5.88
CA GLY A 114 -7.14 -10.04 -4.97
C GLY A 114 -7.08 -8.88 -3.99
N SER A 115 -5.95 -8.69 -3.30
CA SER A 115 -5.78 -7.57 -2.39
C SER A 115 -5.73 -6.22 -3.11
N GLY A 116 -5.17 -6.17 -4.33
CA GLY A 116 -5.13 -4.96 -5.17
C GLY A 116 -6.51 -4.51 -5.64
N ALA A 117 -7.39 -5.45 -6.01
CA ALA A 117 -8.77 -5.16 -6.35
C ALA A 117 -9.59 -4.66 -5.16
N GLY A 118 -9.25 -5.09 -3.94
CA GLY A 118 -9.84 -4.61 -2.69
C GLY A 118 -9.04 -3.47 -2.02
N SER A 119 -8.31 -2.65 -2.78
CA SER A 119 -7.43 -1.63 -2.23
C SER A 119 -7.92 -0.18 -2.44
N PHE A 120 -7.02 0.78 -2.25
CA PHE A 120 -7.32 2.22 -2.18
C PHE A 120 -8.12 2.75 -3.37
N SER A 121 -7.74 2.42 -4.60
CA SER A 121 -8.35 2.97 -5.81
C SER A 121 -9.85 2.67 -5.89
N VAL A 122 -10.22 1.41 -5.69
CA VAL A 122 -11.62 0.95 -5.76
C VAL A 122 -12.41 1.43 -4.53
N LEU A 123 -11.86 1.28 -3.32
CA LEU A 123 -12.57 1.62 -2.08
C LEU A 123 -12.80 3.12 -1.91
N ILE A 124 -11.77 3.94 -2.20
CA ILE A 124 -11.90 5.40 -2.13
C ILE A 124 -12.80 5.90 -3.27
N GLY A 125 -12.65 5.37 -4.48
CA GLY A 125 -13.52 5.70 -5.60
C GLY A 125 -14.99 5.39 -5.30
N ALA A 126 -15.27 4.16 -4.89
CA ALA A 126 -16.61 3.71 -4.54
C ALA A 126 -17.25 4.50 -3.39
N SER A 127 -16.46 4.83 -2.36
CA SER A 127 -16.94 5.65 -1.23
C SER A 127 -17.17 7.09 -1.63
N SER A 128 -16.26 7.68 -2.41
CA SER A 128 -16.36 9.07 -2.86
C SER A 128 -17.58 9.31 -3.74
N GLN A 129 -17.97 8.34 -4.56
CA GLN A 129 -19.17 8.40 -5.40
C GLN A 129 -20.47 8.38 -4.57
N ARG A 130 -20.44 7.81 -3.34
CA ARG A 130 -21.61 7.63 -2.46
C ARG A 130 -21.72 8.68 -1.37
N LEU A 131 -20.65 9.45 -1.16
CA LEU A 131 -20.56 10.42 -0.08
C LEU A 131 -20.65 11.86 -0.62
N PRO A 132 -21.30 12.76 0.12
CA PRO A 132 -21.29 14.18 -0.23
C PRO A 132 -19.86 14.73 -0.17
N LEU A 133 -19.59 15.75 -1.00
CA LEU A 133 -18.26 16.35 -1.18
C LEU A 133 -17.57 16.67 0.17
N ALA A 134 -18.30 17.23 1.11
CA ALA A 134 -17.78 17.59 2.43
C ALA A 134 -17.31 16.38 3.28
N ALA A 135 -17.83 15.17 3.02
CA ALA A 135 -17.51 13.97 3.77
C ALA A 135 -16.35 13.15 3.14
N ARG A 136 -16.05 13.34 1.85
CA ARG A 136 -15.10 12.53 1.09
C ARG A 136 -13.69 12.51 1.67
N ALA A 137 -13.17 13.69 2.03
CA ALA A 137 -11.82 13.80 2.61
C ALA A 137 -11.71 13.07 3.96
N ALA A 138 -12.73 13.24 4.82
CA ALA A 138 -12.77 12.56 6.11
C ALA A 138 -12.91 11.04 5.95
N ALA A 139 -13.76 10.58 5.03
CA ALA A 139 -13.94 9.16 4.73
C ALA A 139 -12.65 8.54 4.18
N SER A 140 -11.98 9.20 3.23
CA SER A 140 -10.70 8.75 2.70
C SER A 140 -9.64 8.58 3.79
N GLY A 141 -9.56 9.52 4.74
CA GLY A 141 -8.67 9.43 5.90
C GLY A 141 -8.99 8.23 6.80
N VAL A 142 -10.27 7.97 7.09
CA VAL A 142 -10.70 6.82 7.91
C VAL A 142 -10.45 5.51 7.18
N ILE A 143 -10.70 5.44 5.87
CA ILE A 143 -10.44 4.25 5.06
C ILE A 143 -8.94 3.94 5.07
N ASN A 144 -8.08 4.95 4.85
CA ASN A 144 -6.63 4.76 4.90
C ASN A 144 -6.15 4.32 6.29
N ALA A 145 -6.69 4.93 7.36
CA ALA A 145 -6.41 4.51 8.73
C ALA A 145 -6.83 3.06 8.98
N GLY A 146 -7.93 2.58 8.37
CA GLY A 146 -8.35 1.18 8.42
C GLY A 146 -7.31 0.23 7.87
N GLY A 147 -6.70 0.55 6.71
CA GLY A 147 -5.62 -0.26 6.15
C GLY A 147 -4.39 -0.33 7.07
N SER A 148 -4.00 0.80 7.65
CA SER A 148 -2.88 0.88 8.61
C SER A 148 -3.17 0.14 9.91
N PHE A 149 -4.41 0.23 10.40
CA PHE A 149 -4.87 -0.54 11.56
C PHE A 149 -4.87 -2.04 11.27
N GLY A 150 -5.15 -2.43 10.00
CA GLY A 150 -4.98 -3.81 9.54
C GLY A 150 -3.55 -4.32 9.74
N GLN A 151 -2.54 -3.56 9.33
CA GLN A 151 -1.14 -3.93 9.57
C GLN A 151 -0.83 -4.07 11.07
N PHE A 152 -1.33 -3.15 11.89
CA PHE A 152 -1.15 -3.21 13.36
C PHE A 152 -1.73 -4.49 13.97
N VAL A 153 -2.91 -4.94 13.53
CA VAL A 153 -3.59 -6.10 14.06
C VAL A 153 -3.06 -7.42 13.47
N PHE A 154 -2.89 -7.47 12.15
CA PHE A 154 -2.58 -8.71 11.45
C PHE A 154 -1.16 -9.20 11.71
N ALA A 155 -0.16 -8.31 11.86
CA ALA A 155 1.21 -8.74 12.06
C ALA A 155 1.39 -9.57 13.36
N PRO A 156 1.00 -9.11 14.56
CA PRO A 156 1.09 -9.94 15.76
C PRO A 156 0.11 -11.13 15.74
N LEU A 157 -1.08 -10.98 15.15
CA LEU A 157 -2.04 -12.08 15.03
C LEU A 157 -1.47 -13.23 14.19
N LEU A 158 -0.95 -12.93 13.00
CA LEU A 158 -0.38 -13.97 12.12
C LEU A 158 0.90 -14.55 12.71
N GLN A 159 1.73 -13.76 13.37
CA GLN A 159 2.90 -14.27 14.09
C GLN A 159 2.50 -15.28 15.19
N ALA A 160 1.47 -14.96 15.98
CA ALA A 160 0.97 -15.87 16.98
C ALA A 160 0.39 -17.16 16.38
N LEU A 161 -0.36 -17.05 15.28
CA LEU A 161 -0.89 -18.22 14.57
C LEU A 161 0.25 -19.09 13.99
N ILE A 162 1.30 -18.48 13.44
CA ILE A 162 2.48 -19.20 12.94
C ILE A 162 3.15 -19.97 14.07
N GLN A 163 3.32 -19.36 15.24
CA GLN A 163 3.97 -19.98 16.40
C GLN A 163 3.13 -21.08 17.02
N LEU A 164 1.82 -20.91 17.13
CA LEU A 164 0.94 -21.87 17.81
C LEU A 164 0.49 -23.03 16.91
N PHE A 165 0.23 -22.76 15.63
CA PHE A 165 -0.41 -23.71 14.74
C PHE A 165 0.38 -23.95 13.43
N GLY A 166 1.52 -23.29 13.28
CA GLY A 166 2.32 -23.32 12.06
C GLY A 166 1.83 -22.37 10.95
N TRP A 167 2.72 -22.14 9.97
CA TRP A 167 2.49 -21.18 8.91
C TRP A 167 1.34 -21.55 7.95
N MET A 168 1.09 -22.85 7.73
CA MET A 168 0.00 -23.32 6.88
C MET A 168 -1.35 -22.98 7.49
N ALA A 169 -1.52 -23.21 8.79
CA ALA A 169 -2.74 -22.85 9.51
C ALA A 169 -2.96 -21.32 9.55
N ALA A 170 -1.87 -20.54 9.67
CA ALA A 170 -1.94 -19.08 9.57
C ALA A 170 -2.43 -18.62 8.19
N MET A 171 -2.00 -19.26 7.09
CA MET A 171 -2.48 -18.98 5.74
C MET A 171 -3.97 -19.32 5.57
N TRP A 172 -4.41 -20.46 6.08
CA TRP A 172 -5.85 -20.83 6.03
C TRP A 172 -6.70 -19.93 6.91
N SER A 173 -6.19 -19.50 8.07
CA SER A 173 -6.85 -18.51 8.91
C SER A 173 -7.00 -17.17 8.19
N LEU A 174 -5.98 -16.74 7.45
CA LEU A 174 -6.02 -15.54 6.62
C LEU A 174 -7.08 -15.66 5.51
N ALA A 175 -7.18 -16.81 4.85
CA ALA A 175 -8.23 -17.09 3.87
C ALA A 175 -9.63 -17.00 4.51
N ALA A 176 -9.83 -17.59 5.68
CA ALA A 176 -11.09 -17.54 6.42
C ALA A 176 -11.48 -16.13 6.83
N ILE A 177 -10.53 -15.34 7.38
CA ILE A 177 -10.76 -13.93 7.75
C ILE A 177 -11.13 -13.10 6.51
N THR A 178 -10.46 -13.35 5.38
CA THR A 178 -10.76 -12.67 4.12
C THR A 178 -12.18 -12.98 3.63
N LEU A 179 -12.60 -14.23 3.69
CA LEU A 179 -13.97 -14.64 3.36
C LEU A 179 -14.99 -14.03 4.31
N ALA A 180 -14.68 -13.95 5.61
CA ALA A 180 -15.53 -13.31 6.61
C ALA A 180 -15.75 -11.81 6.36
N ALA A 181 -14.87 -11.14 5.60
CA ALA A 181 -15.03 -9.74 5.20
C ALA A 181 -15.97 -9.55 4.00
N THR A 182 -16.34 -10.60 3.25
CA THR A 182 -17.18 -10.49 2.04
C THR A 182 -18.55 -9.84 2.26
N PRO A 183 -19.26 -10.01 3.41
CA PRO A 183 -20.52 -9.31 3.65
C PRO A 183 -20.40 -7.78 3.62
N LEU A 184 -19.22 -7.20 3.95
CA LEU A 184 -19.00 -5.76 3.90
C LEU A 184 -19.14 -5.19 2.47
N VAL A 185 -18.89 -6.01 1.45
CA VAL A 185 -19.03 -5.63 0.05
C VAL A 185 -20.44 -5.20 -0.28
N ARG A 186 -21.47 -5.82 0.36
CA ARG A 186 -22.89 -5.48 0.10
C ARG A 186 -23.21 -4.00 0.36
N VAL A 187 -22.52 -3.38 1.29
CA VAL A 187 -22.68 -1.95 1.62
C VAL A 187 -22.22 -1.07 0.45
N LEU A 188 -21.13 -1.45 -0.22
CA LEU A 188 -20.54 -0.73 -1.34
C LEU A 188 -21.13 -1.16 -2.71
N ALA A 189 -21.85 -2.27 -2.77
CA ALA A 189 -22.44 -2.82 -4.00
C ALA A 189 -23.77 -2.16 -4.39
N LYS A 190 -24.41 -1.37 -3.49
CA LYS A 190 -25.69 -0.73 -3.80
C LYS A 190 -25.57 0.17 -5.03
N PRO A 191 -26.57 0.14 -5.95
CA PRO A 191 -26.57 1.00 -7.13
C PRO A 191 -26.51 2.47 -6.73
N LEU A 192 -25.79 3.27 -7.52
CA LEU A 192 -25.79 4.73 -7.42
C LEU A 192 -26.93 5.29 -8.28
N ALA A 193 -27.52 6.42 -7.84
CA ALA A 193 -28.32 7.23 -8.72
C ALA A 193 -27.46 7.70 -9.91
N PRO A 194 -28.01 7.78 -11.14
CA PRO A 194 -27.26 8.31 -12.26
C PRO A 194 -26.73 9.70 -11.93
N PRO A 195 -25.47 10.02 -12.23
CA PRO A 195 -24.96 11.37 -12.03
C PRO A 195 -25.73 12.35 -12.89
N PRO A 196 -25.98 13.58 -12.39
CA PRO A 196 -26.58 14.63 -13.22
C PRO A 196 -25.67 14.87 -14.44
N PRO A 197 -26.25 15.20 -15.60
CA PRO A 197 -25.48 15.49 -16.81
C PRO A 197 -24.53 16.65 -16.53
N GLN A 198 -23.25 16.37 -16.40
CA GLN A 198 -22.23 17.40 -16.25
C GLN A 198 -21.81 17.83 -17.65
N ALA A 199 -22.14 19.06 -18.01
CA ALA A 199 -21.73 19.71 -19.24
C ALA A 199 -20.27 20.21 -19.15
N VAL A 200 -19.32 19.29 -19.01
CA VAL A 200 -17.90 19.58 -19.21
C VAL A 200 -17.45 18.79 -20.42
N ALA A 201 -16.90 19.50 -21.42
CA ALA A 201 -16.34 18.86 -22.61
C ALA A 201 -15.36 17.75 -22.22
N ASP A 202 -15.67 16.53 -22.63
CA ASP A 202 -14.85 15.34 -22.29
C ASP A 202 -13.61 15.32 -23.17
N VAL A 203 -12.47 15.72 -22.62
CA VAL A 203 -11.17 15.65 -23.30
C VAL A 203 -10.74 14.21 -23.55
N GLY A 204 -11.44 13.24 -22.97
CA GLY A 204 -11.16 11.80 -23.10
C GLY A 204 -10.02 11.32 -22.18
N LEU A 205 -10.20 10.11 -21.65
CA LEU A 205 -9.24 9.47 -20.74
C LEU A 205 -7.85 9.35 -21.37
N TRP A 206 -7.77 8.92 -22.64
CA TRP A 206 -6.50 8.71 -23.32
C TRP A 206 -5.68 9.99 -23.46
N HIS A 207 -6.34 11.09 -23.82
CA HIS A 207 -5.68 12.41 -23.90
C HIS A 207 -5.14 12.84 -22.51
N SER A 208 -5.92 12.64 -21.44
CA SER A 208 -5.50 12.95 -20.08
C SER A 208 -4.28 12.11 -19.64
N VAL A 209 -4.24 10.83 -20.02
CA VAL A 209 -3.09 9.94 -19.77
C VAL A 209 -1.86 10.42 -20.54
N GLN A 210 -1.99 10.74 -21.84
CA GLN A 210 -0.88 11.25 -22.65
C GLN A 210 -0.34 12.58 -22.08
N ALA A 211 -1.22 13.49 -21.71
CA ALA A 211 -0.84 14.76 -21.09
C ALA A 211 -0.10 14.55 -19.76
N ALA A 212 -0.56 13.62 -18.93
CA ALA A 212 0.08 13.32 -17.65
C ALA A 212 1.46 12.68 -17.84
N VAL A 213 1.59 11.69 -18.72
CA VAL A 213 2.87 11.02 -19.00
C VAL A 213 3.89 12.01 -19.58
N GLY A 214 3.46 13.00 -20.36
CA GLY A 214 4.30 14.09 -20.90
C GLY A 214 4.66 15.18 -19.89
N ASP A 215 3.97 15.28 -18.74
CA ASP A 215 4.22 16.35 -17.76
C ASP A 215 5.40 16.03 -16.84
N ARG A 216 6.38 16.95 -16.82
CA ARG A 216 7.59 16.81 -16.00
C ARG A 216 7.30 16.68 -14.50
N SER A 217 6.31 17.42 -14.00
CA SER A 217 5.95 17.36 -12.57
C SER A 217 5.36 16.00 -12.20
N TYR A 218 4.58 15.41 -13.09
CA TYR A 218 4.04 14.08 -12.90
C TYR A 218 5.11 12.99 -12.97
N GLN A 219 6.06 13.11 -13.90
CA GLN A 219 7.21 12.19 -14.00
C GLN A 219 8.07 12.24 -12.73
N LEU A 220 8.39 13.44 -12.22
CA LEU A 220 9.14 13.61 -10.96
C LEU A 220 8.39 13.04 -9.76
N LEU A 221 7.07 13.24 -9.70
CA LEU A 221 6.21 12.67 -8.67
C LEU A 221 6.26 11.13 -8.69
N ASN A 222 6.16 10.54 -9.88
CA ASN A 222 6.25 9.09 -10.07
C ASN A 222 7.63 8.54 -9.68
N LEU A 223 8.71 9.25 -10.00
CA LEU A 223 10.07 8.87 -9.59
C LEU A 223 10.24 8.91 -8.06
N GLY A 224 9.74 9.95 -7.40
CA GLY A 224 9.73 10.00 -5.94
C GLY A 224 8.89 8.89 -5.32
N PHE A 225 7.75 8.58 -5.91
CA PHE A 225 6.85 7.54 -5.39
C PHE A 225 7.34 6.11 -5.68
N PHE A 226 8.12 5.90 -6.73
CA PHE A 226 8.89 4.67 -6.97
C PHE A 226 9.81 4.35 -5.77
N SER A 227 10.56 5.34 -5.28
CA SER A 227 11.42 5.19 -4.10
C SER A 227 10.63 4.74 -2.86
N CYS A 228 9.42 5.29 -2.66
CA CYS A 228 8.54 4.86 -1.59
C CYS A 228 8.18 3.38 -1.70
N GLY A 229 7.87 2.91 -2.91
CA GLY A 229 7.56 1.51 -3.17
C GLY A 229 8.72 0.57 -2.86
N PHE A 230 9.92 0.93 -3.30
CA PHE A 230 11.15 0.19 -3.00
C PHE A 230 11.33 0.00 -1.49
N HIS A 231 11.28 1.09 -0.75
CA HIS A 231 11.43 1.12 0.69
C HIS A 231 10.39 0.24 1.41
N ILE A 232 9.10 0.44 1.09
CA ILE A 232 8.01 -0.28 1.74
C ILE A 232 8.12 -1.78 1.49
N ALA A 233 8.36 -2.18 0.24
CA ALA A 233 8.42 -3.58 -0.11
C ALA A 233 9.66 -4.28 0.45
N PHE A 234 10.81 -3.59 0.47
CA PHE A 234 12.00 -4.09 1.13
C PHE A 234 11.72 -4.39 2.60
N LEU A 235 11.19 -3.44 3.35
CA LEU A 235 10.91 -3.62 4.77
C LEU A 235 9.82 -4.64 5.06
N VAL A 236 8.71 -4.59 4.35
CA VAL A 236 7.61 -5.56 4.56
C VAL A 236 8.08 -7.00 4.31
N THR A 237 8.97 -7.20 3.34
CA THR A 237 9.45 -8.53 2.98
C THR A 237 10.61 -8.99 3.86
N HIS A 238 11.56 -8.11 4.15
CA HIS A 238 12.86 -8.51 4.71
C HIS A 238 13.13 -8.02 6.13
N LEU A 239 12.29 -7.16 6.73
CA LEU A 239 12.45 -6.75 8.14
C LEU A 239 12.49 -7.96 9.10
N PRO A 240 11.65 -9.00 8.94
CA PRO A 240 11.79 -10.20 9.77
C PRO A 240 13.13 -10.90 9.61
N GLY A 241 13.68 -10.97 8.40
CA GLY A 241 15.01 -11.51 8.13
C GLY A 241 16.12 -10.67 8.77
N GLU A 242 16.02 -9.34 8.70
CA GLU A 242 16.97 -8.43 9.36
C GLU A 242 16.98 -8.61 10.89
N VAL A 243 15.78 -8.72 11.50
CA VAL A 243 15.64 -8.99 12.94
C VAL A 243 16.30 -10.32 13.31
N ALA A 244 16.10 -11.36 12.49
CA ALA A 244 16.72 -12.68 12.71
C ALA A 244 18.24 -12.64 12.58
N LEU A 245 18.80 -11.91 11.61
CA LEU A 245 20.24 -11.70 11.45
C LEU A 245 20.86 -10.99 12.65
N CYS A 246 20.11 -10.11 13.32
CA CYS A 246 20.53 -9.46 14.56
C CYS A 246 20.42 -10.39 15.80
N GLY A 247 19.99 -11.64 15.65
CA GLY A 247 19.82 -12.61 16.74
C GLY A 247 18.61 -12.31 17.65
N LEU A 248 17.65 -11.50 17.19
CA LEU A 248 16.49 -11.09 17.97
C LEU A 248 15.28 -12.02 17.71
N PRO A 249 14.37 -12.15 18.69
CA PRO A 249 13.16 -12.96 18.55
C PRO A 249 12.25 -12.50 17.41
N SER A 250 11.57 -13.41 16.73
CA SER A 250 10.59 -13.09 15.67
C SER A 250 9.44 -12.18 16.11
N ALA A 251 9.14 -12.17 17.41
CA ALA A 251 8.20 -11.24 18.00
C ALA A 251 8.60 -9.77 17.79
N VAL A 252 9.90 -9.44 17.75
CA VAL A 252 10.40 -8.08 17.50
C VAL A 252 9.99 -7.64 16.10
N ALA A 253 10.11 -8.51 15.10
CA ALA A 253 9.70 -8.20 13.73
C ALA A 253 8.20 -7.94 13.61
N SER A 254 7.38 -8.79 14.22
CA SER A 254 5.92 -8.64 14.17
C SER A 254 5.45 -7.37 14.88
N TRP A 255 6.01 -7.05 16.03
CA TRP A 255 5.72 -5.82 16.74
C TRP A 255 6.25 -4.58 16.02
N ALA A 256 7.43 -4.64 15.39
CA ALA A 256 7.93 -3.56 14.55
C ALA A 256 6.98 -3.27 13.37
N LEU A 257 6.51 -4.30 12.65
CA LEU A 257 5.51 -4.14 11.59
C LEU A 257 4.17 -3.58 12.12
N ALA A 258 3.75 -4.02 13.30
CA ALA A 258 2.55 -3.50 13.95
C ALA A 258 2.71 -2.01 14.32
N ILE A 259 3.85 -1.63 14.92
CA ILE A 259 4.16 -0.24 15.28
C ILE A 259 4.20 0.66 14.03
N ILE A 260 4.77 0.19 12.93
CA ILE A 260 4.70 0.90 11.64
C ILE A 260 3.24 1.19 11.27
N GLY A 261 2.36 0.19 11.33
CA GLY A 261 0.95 0.36 11.02
C GLY A 261 0.26 1.36 11.93
N LEU A 262 0.49 1.26 13.24
CA LEU A 262 -0.10 2.17 14.23
C LEU A 262 0.40 3.61 14.06
N ALA A 263 1.72 3.81 13.92
CA ALA A 263 2.31 5.12 13.70
C ALA A 263 1.80 5.77 12.40
N ASN A 264 1.56 4.95 11.36
CA ASN A 264 1.04 5.44 10.09
C ASN A 264 -0.42 5.94 10.17
N VAL A 265 -1.23 5.45 11.12
CA VAL A 265 -2.56 6.04 11.38
C VAL A 265 -2.42 7.52 11.72
N PHE A 266 -1.54 7.83 12.68
CA PHE A 266 -1.30 9.21 13.10
C PHE A 266 -0.61 10.03 12.00
N GLY A 267 0.39 9.45 11.33
CA GLY A 267 1.09 10.08 10.22
C GLY A 267 0.17 10.45 9.06
N SER A 268 -0.74 9.56 8.67
CA SER A 268 -1.71 9.80 7.59
C SER A 268 -2.70 10.93 7.93
N LEU A 269 -3.19 10.98 9.17
CA LEU A 269 -4.06 12.06 9.64
C LEU A 269 -3.32 13.41 9.68
N TYR A 270 -2.07 13.40 10.15
CA TYR A 270 -1.21 14.57 10.16
C TYR A 270 -0.91 15.06 8.74
N ALA A 271 -0.53 14.14 7.82
CA ALA A 271 -0.30 14.46 6.42
C ALA A 271 -1.51 15.10 5.75
N GLY A 272 -2.72 14.55 5.97
CA GLY A 272 -3.96 15.14 5.47
C GLY A 272 -4.19 16.57 5.97
N SER A 273 -3.84 16.87 7.23
CA SER A 273 -3.93 18.22 7.78
C SER A 273 -2.85 19.16 7.20
N CYS A 274 -1.65 18.64 6.94
CA CYS A 274 -0.58 19.40 6.30
C CYS A 274 -0.89 19.76 4.86
N VAL A 275 -1.46 18.83 4.08
CA VAL A 275 -1.87 19.07 2.68
C VAL A 275 -2.92 20.19 2.57
N ALA A 276 -3.77 20.35 3.58
CA ALA A 276 -4.75 21.43 3.63
C ALA A 276 -4.13 22.81 3.89
N ARG A 277 -2.90 22.90 4.42
CA ARG A 277 -2.25 24.14 4.87
C ARG A 277 -0.99 24.50 4.08
N TYR A 278 -0.27 23.47 3.61
CA TYR A 278 1.02 23.62 2.96
C TYR A 278 1.01 23.05 1.54
N ARG A 279 2.00 23.42 0.73
CA ARG A 279 2.20 22.82 -0.59
C ARG A 279 2.60 21.36 -0.42
N SER A 280 1.89 20.46 -1.10
CA SER A 280 2.07 19.01 -0.98
C SER A 280 3.51 18.56 -1.31
N LYS A 281 4.19 19.24 -2.23
CA LYS A 281 5.59 18.95 -2.58
C LYS A 281 6.55 19.12 -1.40
N TYR A 282 6.35 20.11 -0.54
CA TYR A 282 7.17 20.30 0.67
C TYR A 282 6.83 19.27 1.74
N VAL A 283 5.57 18.86 1.84
CA VAL A 283 5.16 17.77 2.71
C VAL A 283 5.88 16.47 2.29
N LEU A 284 5.89 16.14 0.99
CA LEU A 284 6.64 14.99 0.45
C LEU A 284 8.14 15.11 0.69
N PHE A 285 8.74 16.30 0.44
CA PHE A 285 10.17 16.53 0.70
C PHE A 285 10.53 16.13 2.13
N TRP A 286 9.83 16.68 3.13
CA TRP A 286 10.13 16.38 4.53
C TRP A 286 9.86 14.93 4.91
N MET A 287 8.85 14.29 4.33
CA MET A 287 8.59 12.87 4.57
C MET A 287 9.71 11.97 4.06
N TYR A 288 10.22 12.22 2.85
CA TYR A 288 11.33 11.45 2.32
C TYR A 288 12.66 11.78 2.99
N ALA A 289 12.92 13.04 3.30
CA ALA A 289 14.12 13.44 4.03
C ALA A 289 14.17 12.82 5.44
N SER A 290 13.05 12.87 6.18
CA SER A 290 12.99 12.24 7.51
C SER A 290 13.16 10.72 7.44
N ARG A 291 12.68 10.06 6.38
CA ARG A 291 12.89 8.62 6.14
C ARG A 291 14.38 8.30 5.96
N ALA A 292 15.10 9.06 5.13
CA ALA A 292 16.54 8.89 4.97
C ALA A 292 17.28 9.04 6.32
N LEU A 293 16.93 10.06 7.11
CA LEU A 293 17.51 10.27 8.44
C LEU A 293 17.20 9.13 9.42
N MET A 294 15.98 8.57 9.38
CA MET A 294 15.61 7.42 10.23
C MET A 294 16.40 6.16 9.87
N ILE A 295 16.69 5.93 8.57
CA ILE A 295 17.53 4.80 8.16
C ILE A 295 18.98 5.00 8.63
N VAL A 296 19.52 6.21 8.51
CA VAL A 296 20.85 6.55 9.04
C VAL A 296 20.91 6.30 10.56
N PHE A 297 19.89 6.77 11.30
CA PHE A 297 19.77 6.48 12.73
C PHE A 297 19.78 4.96 13.00
N TYR A 298 18.98 4.18 12.26
CA TYR A 298 18.95 2.73 12.41
C TYR A 298 20.30 2.08 12.17
N LEU A 299 21.04 2.52 11.15
CA LEU A 299 22.37 1.95 10.84
C LEU A 299 23.40 2.22 11.93
N LEU A 300 23.36 3.41 12.55
CA LEU A 300 24.31 3.84 13.57
C LEU A 300 23.95 3.32 14.97
N ALA A 301 22.69 3.00 15.23
CA ALA A 301 22.24 2.55 16.54
C ALA A 301 22.59 1.06 16.80
N PRO A 302 22.78 0.67 18.07
CA PRO A 302 22.93 -0.74 18.43
C PRO A 302 21.66 -1.50 18.07
N LYS A 303 21.81 -2.77 17.59
CA LYS A 303 20.69 -3.59 17.14
C LYS A 303 19.99 -4.27 18.32
N THR A 304 19.05 -3.53 18.92
CA THR A 304 18.23 -3.99 20.06
C THR A 304 16.75 -3.91 19.71
N ASP A 305 15.90 -4.60 20.46
CA ASP A 305 14.44 -4.52 20.35
C ASP A 305 13.95 -3.06 20.31
N LEU A 306 14.46 -2.25 21.24
CA LEU A 306 14.10 -0.83 21.35
C LEU A 306 14.47 -0.05 20.07
N THR A 307 15.64 -0.32 19.49
CA THR A 307 16.07 0.31 18.24
C THR A 307 15.09 0.00 17.10
N PHE A 308 14.68 -1.26 16.96
CA PHE A 308 13.69 -1.65 15.97
C PHE A 308 12.33 -0.98 16.21
N TYR A 309 11.89 -0.85 17.45
CA TYR A 309 10.61 -0.21 17.77
C TYR A 309 10.64 1.30 17.54
N VAL A 310 11.72 1.99 17.92
CA VAL A 310 11.90 3.43 17.67
C VAL A 310 11.98 3.70 16.17
N PHE A 311 12.76 2.91 15.44
CA PHE A 311 12.85 2.96 13.99
C PHE A 311 11.48 2.74 13.34
N ALA A 312 10.76 1.70 13.75
CA ALA A 312 9.42 1.39 13.26
C ALA A 312 8.42 2.53 13.52
N ALA A 313 8.46 3.17 14.69
CA ALA A 313 7.58 4.28 15.01
C ALA A 313 7.88 5.53 14.15
N GLY A 314 9.15 5.91 14.05
CA GLY A 314 9.58 7.07 13.26
C GLY A 314 9.30 6.87 11.76
N LEU A 315 9.64 5.70 11.25
CA LEU A 315 9.40 5.34 9.86
C LEU A 315 7.91 5.21 9.54
N GLY A 316 7.17 4.55 10.43
CA GLY A 316 5.74 4.32 10.30
C GLY A 316 4.97 5.63 10.19
N PHE A 317 5.38 6.68 10.89
CA PHE A 317 4.74 7.98 10.81
C PHE A 317 4.72 8.56 9.36
N THR A 318 5.73 8.25 8.55
CA THR A 318 5.81 8.67 7.15
C THR A 318 5.47 7.56 6.14
N TRP A 319 5.10 6.37 6.60
CA TRP A 319 4.95 5.14 5.80
C TRP A 319 4.08 5.35 4.55
N LEU A 320 2.77 5.22 4.67
CA LEU A 320 1.79 5.52 3.62
C LEU A 320 1.22 6.95 3.74
N ALA A 321 1.75 7.76 4.64
CA ALA A 321 1.38 9.16 4.79
C ALA A 321 1.77 10.01 3.57
N THR A 322 2.63 9.49 2.69
CA THR A 322 2.95 10.07 1.38
C THR A 322 1.80 9.98 0.37
N VAL A 323 0.80 9.10 0.59
CA VAL A 323 -0.35 8.88 -0.32
C VAL A 323 -1.22 10.14 -0.46
N PRO A 324 -1.71 10.80 0.62
CA PRO A 324 -2.54 11.99 0.51
C PRO A 324 -1.88 13.14 -0.26
N PRO A 325 -0.63 13.56 0.02
CA PRO A 325 0.00 14.64 -0.73
C PRO A 325 0.28 14.27 -2.19
N THR A 326 0.59 13.01 -2.48
CA THR A 326 0.77 12.52 -3.86
C THR A 326 -0.52 12.63 -4.66
N ALA A 327 -1.64 12.11 -4.12
CA ALA A 327 -2.95 12.22 -4.76
C ALA A 327 -3.38 13.68 -4.93
N ALA A 328 -3.08 14.54 -3.96
CA ALA A 328 -3.38 15.97 -4.03
C ALA A 328 -2.63 16.67 -5.16
N ILE A 329 -1.35 16.33 -5.41
CA ILE A 329 -0.58 16.88 -6.53
C ILE A 329 -1.20 16.43 -7.86
N VAL A 330 -1.53 15.14 -8.02
CA VAL A 330 -2.20 14.63 -9.25
C VAL A 330 -3.51 15.37 -9.49
N GLY A 331 -4.33 15.53 -8.45
CA GLY A 331 -5.60 16.25 -8.54
C GLY A 331 -5.44 17.74 -8.87
N LYS A 332 -4.37 18.40 -8.39
CA LYS A 332 -4.06 19.80 -8.72
C LYS A 332 -3.57 19.98 -10.15
N LEU A 333 -2.82 19.00 -10.68
CA LEU A 333 -2.28 19.07 -12.04
C LEU A 333 -3.33 18.76 -13.12
N PHE A 334 -4.14 17.72 -12.89
CA PHE A 334 -5.00 17.14 -13.95
C PHE A 334 -6.49 17.15 -13.61
N GLY A 335 -6.88 17.72 -12.47
CA GLY A 335 -8.28 17.67 -12.03
C GLY A 335 -8.68 16.32 -11.44
N VAL A 336 -9.96 16.20 -11.04
CA VAL A 336 -10.46 15.03 -10.29
C VAL A 336 -11.16 13.98 -11.16
N ARG A 337 -11.47 14.30 -12.43
CA ARG A 337 -12.28 13.44 -13.30
C ARG A 337 -11.65 12.07 -13.53
N TYR A 338 -10.36 12.06 -13.87
CA TYR A 338 -9.57 10.84 -14.11
C TYR A 338 -8.54 10.59 -13.02
N LEU A 339 -8.77 11.15 -11.83
CA LEU A 339 -7.85 11.03 -10.69
C LEU A 339 -7.58 9.56 -10.34
N GLY A 340 -8.60 8.71 -10.37
CA GLY A 340 -8.46 7.28 -10.10
C GLY A 340 -7.45 6.61 -11.03
N THR A 341 -7.55 6.85 -12.32
CA THR A 341 -6.62 6.29 -13.32
C THR A 341 -5.22 6.87 -13.17
N LEU A 342 -5.10 8.19 -13.12
CA LEU A 342 -3.79 8.86 -13.06
C LEU A 342 -3.07 8.58 -11.75
N PHE A 343 -3.77 8.58 -10.63
CA PHE A 343 -3.20 8.15 -9.35
C PHE A 343 -2.91 6.65 -9.33
N GLY A 344 -3.73 5.83 -9.99
CA GLY A 344 -3.47 4.41 -10.21
C GLY A 344 -2.15 4.15 -10.96
N MET A 345 -1.84 4.96 -11.97
CA MET A 345 -0.55 4.89 -12.67
C MET A 345 0.63 5.29 -11.75
N THR A 346 0.42 6.27 -10.88
CA THR A 346 1.42 6.64 -9.87
C THR A 346 1.64 5.49 -8.86
N LEU A 347 0.57 4.80 -8.47
CA LEU A 347 0.66 3.58 -7.66
C LEU A 347 1.37 2.44 -8.40
N LEU A 348 1.20 2.32 -9.71
CA LEU A 348 1.97 1.35 -10.51
C LEU A 348 3.47 1.69 -10.48
N ALA A 349 3.86 2.94 -10.64
CA ALA A 349 5.26 3.36 -10.50
C ALA A 349 5.83 3.02 -9.12
N HIS A 350 5.05 3.23 -8.06
CA HIS A 350 5.37 2.81 -6.71
C HIS A 350 5.60 1.29 -6.62
N GLN A 351 4.76 0.48 -7.26
CA GLN A 351 4.88 -0.97 -7.19
C GLN A 351 6.00 -1.54 -8.07
N ILE A 352 6.41 -0.82 -9.12
CA ILE A 352 7.65 -1.14 -9.83
C ILE A 352 8.85 -0.99 -8.88
N GLY A 353 8.90 0.09 -8.09
CA GLY A 353 9.87 0.23 -7.01
C GLY A 353 9.77 -0.91 -6.00
N GLY A 354 8.54 -1.28 -5.63
CA GLY A 354 8.27 -2.40 -4.73
C GLY A 354 8.78 -3.75 -5.24
N PHE A 355 8.66 -4.01 -6.52
CA PHE A 355 9.27 -5.19 -7.14
C PHE A 355 10.78 -5.28 -6.86
N PHE A 356 11.50 -4.19 -7.13
CA PHE A 356 12.93 -4.14 -6.89
C PHE A 356 13.28 -4.25 -5.40
N GLY A 357 12.54 -3.57 -4.52
CA GLY A 357 12.77 -3.63 -3.08
C GLY A 357 12.64 -5.06 -2.51
N ALA A 358 11.60 -5.78 -2.91
CA ALA A 358 11.38 -7.15 -2.48
C ALA A 358 12.41 -8.12 -3.09
N TYR A 359 12.64 -8.04 -4.40
CA TYR A 359 13.52 -8.99 -5.09
C TYR A 359 15.00 -8.80 -4.74
N LEU A 360 15.48 -7.54 -4.79
CA LEU A 360 16.87 -7.25 -4.51
C LEU A 360 17.25 -7.51 -3.05
N GLY A 361 16.29 -7.40 -2.11
CA GLY A 361 16.51 -7.80 -0.73
C GLY A 361 16.83 -9.28 -0.58
N GLY A 362 16.15 -10.17 -1.31
CA GLY A 362 16.46 -11.59 -1.34
C GLY A 362 17.84 -11.89 -1.94
N LEU A 363 18.18 -11.20 -3.04
CA LEU A 363 19.51 -11.29 -3.65
C LEU A 363 20.62 -10.78 -2.72
N ALA A 364 20.36 -9.70 -1.97
CA ALA A 364 21.32 -9.16 -1.02
C ALA A 364 21.70 -10.20 0.03
N LEU A 365 20.68 -10.76 0.69
CA LEU A 365 20.90 -11.78 1.71
C LEU A 365 21.70 -12.99 1.19
N THR A 366 21.37 -13.45 -0.02
CA THR A 366 22.03 -14.62 -0.59
C THR A 366 23.48 -14.35 -1.03
N ARG A 367 23.77 -13.14 -1.55
CA ARG A 367 25.11 -12.80 -2.06
C ARG A 367 26.07 -12.28 -1.00
N PHE A 368 25.56 -11.52 -0.05
CA PHE A 368 26.36 -10.78 0.94
C PHE A 368 26.16 -11.29 2.37
N GLY A 369 25.12 -12.11 2.61
CA GLY A 369 24.77 -12.58 3.95
C GLY A 369 24.07 -11.54 4.83
N ASP A 370 23.85 -10.33 4.31
CA ASP A 370 23.21 -9.24 5.01
C ASP A 370 22.40 -8.32 4.07
N TYR A 371 21.77 -7.29 4.63
CA TYR A 371 21.02 -6.28 3.88
C TYR A 371 21.75 -4.93 3.78
N GLY A 372 23.06 -4.85 4.10
CA GLY A 372 23.79 -3.59 4.22
C GLY A 372 23.66 -2.68 3.00
N TRP A 373 23.93 -3.21 1.80
CA TRP A 373 23.80 -2.42 0.58
C TRP A 373 22.36 -1.99 0.26
N MET A 374 21.35 -2.75 0.69
CA MET A 374 19.93 -2.37 0.54
C MET A 374 19.62 -1.14 1.37
N TRP A 375 20.14 -1.05 2.58
CA TRP A 375 19.98 0.12 3.44
C TRP A 375 20.63 1.37 2.83
N TYR A 376 21.85 1.25 2.28
CA TYR A 376 22.50 2.38 1.58
C TYR A 376 21.74 2.80 0.32
N ALA A 377 21.24 1.85 -0.46
CA ALA A 377 20.41 2.13 -1.63
C ALA A 377 19.12 2.85 -1.21
N ASP A 378 18.49 2.43 -0.12
CA ASP A 378 17.26 3.02 0.40
C ASP A 378 17.47 4.47 0.90
N ILE A 379 18.59 4.76 1.58
CA ILE A 379 18.99 6.13 1.95
C ILE A 379 19.12 6.99 0.69
N ALA A 380 19.87 6.49 -0.32
CA ALA A 380 20.09 7.24 -1.56
C ALA A 380 18.79 7.52 -2.30
N LEU A 381 17.90 6.52 -2.41
CA LEU A 381 16.59 6.65 -3.03
C LEU A 381 15.68 7.62 -2.25
N ALA A 382 15.67 7.55 -0.92
CA ALA A 382 14.86 8.45 -0.09
C ALA A 382 15.36 9.90 -0.19
N ALA A 383 16.68 10.12 -0.19
CA ALA A 383 17.26 11.44 -0.38
C ALA A 383 16.97 11.98 -1.80
N ALA A 384 17.13 11.15 -2.83
CA ALA A 384 16.76 11.52 -4.20
C ALA A 384 15.28 11.85 -4.32
N ALA A 385 14.39 11.04 -3.69
CA ALA A 385 12.95 11.28 -3.67
C ALA A 385 12.61 12.62 -3.01
N ALA A 386 13.28 12.97 -1.91
CA ALA A 386 13.12 14.30 -1.30
C ALA A 386 13.44 15.41 -2.30
N LEU A 387 14.60 15.34 -2.96
CA LEU A 387 15.06 16.38 -3.88
C LEU A 387 14.20 16.51 -5.14
N VAL A 388 13.77 15.39 -5.74
CA VAL A 388 12.95 15.41 -6.98
C VAL A 388 11.55 15.96 -6.76
N ASN A 389 11.04 15.99 -5.53
CA ASN A 389 9.75 16.62 -5.22
C ASN A 389 9.81 18.16 -5.19
N LEU A 390 10.97 18.78 -4.98
CA LEU A 390 11.09 20.24 -4.87
C LEU A 390 10.72 21.01 -6.16
N PRO A 391 11.16 20.59 -7.37
CA PRO A 391 10.84 21.29 -8.61
C PRO A 391 9.40 21.05 -9.13
N ILE A 392 8.60 20.18 -8.48
CA ILE A 392 7.21 19.91 -8.88
C ILE A 392 6.40 21.20 -8.86
N ARG A 393 5.65 21.47 -9.94
CA ARG A 393 4.64 22.54 -9.99
C ARG A 393 3.36 22.03 -9.34
N GLU A 394 2.74 22.85 -8.51
CA GLU A 394 1.41 22.57 -7.94
C GLU A 394 0.34 23.51 -8.52
N ALA A 395 0.49 23.94 -9.76
CA ALA A 395 -0.51 24.71 -10.49
C ALA A 395 -1.21 23.79 -11.50
N ALA A 396 -2.50 24.01 -11.71
CA ALA A 396 -3.23 23.35 -12.78
C ALA A 396 -2.57 23.64 -14.14
N LEU A 397 -2.55 22.64 -15.03
CA LEU A 397 -2.13 22.86 -16.40
C LEU A 397 -3.15 23.75 -17.13
N PRO A 398 -2.75 24.60 -18.09
CA PRO A 398 -3.65 25.49 -18.80
C PRO A 398 -4.86 24.80 -19.46
N HIS A 399 -4.75 23.51 -19.75
CA HIS A 399 -5.81 22.71 -20.37
C HIS A 399 -6.77 22.04 -19.37
N ALA A 400 -6.48 22.09 -18.06
CA ALA A 400 -7.34 21.53 -17.02
C ALA A 400 -8.24 22.59 -16.35
N ALA A 401 -8.12 23.83 -16.75
CA ALA A 401 -8.87 24.98 -16.20
C ALA A 401 -10.11 25.35 -17.05
N GLY A 402 -10.51 24.48 -18.01
CA GLY A 402 -11.72 24.64 -18.82
C GLY A 402 -12.88 23.79 -18.34
#